data_c10865d492f663bcd0d281ae4dafff70
#
_entry.id   c10865d492f663bcd0d281ae4dafff70
#
_cell.length_a   1.000
_cell.length_b   1.000
_cell.length_c   1.000
_cell.angle_alpha   90.00
_cell.angle_beta   90.00
_cell.angle_gamma   90.00
#
_symmetry.space_group_name_H-M   'P 1'
#
loop_
_entity.id
_entity.type
_entity.pdbx_description
1 polymer ?
#
loop_
_entity_poly.entity_id
_entity_poly.type
_entity_poly.pdbx_seq_one_letter_code
_entity_poly.pdbx_strand_id
1 'polypeptide(L)'
;MKTLRTGFGLAAALLSASGLALAAVPHTAAPSGAAVYFIELADGATLGQTFTVKFGLKGMGVAPAGIDAPATGHHHLLIDLEDAPAMNQPLAMTDSLRHFGKGQTETELSLPPGTHTLQLLVGDNNHVPLVPPVISKKITVTVQ
;
A
#
# COMPACT_ATOMS: atom_id res chain seq x y z
N MET A 1 -24.33 -65.91 -43.45
CA MET A 1 -24.67 -65.12 -42.28
C MET A 1 -23.44 -64.28 -41.95
N LYS A 2 -23.45 -62.96 -42.22
CA LYS A 2 -22.35 -62.03 -41.91
C LYS A 2 -22.80 -61.19 -40.72
N THR A 3 -22.12 -61.33 -39.59
CA THR A 3 -22.32 -60.54 -38.40
C THR A 3 -21.51 -59.24 -38.48
N LEU A 4 -22.21 -58.10 -38.50
CA LEU A 4 -21.64 -56.76 -38.48
C LEU A 4 -21.36 -56.36 -37.02
N ARG A 5 -20.10 -56.14 -36.65
CA ARG A 5 -19.71 -55.57 -35.34
C ARG A 5 -19.57 -54.06 -35.48
N THR A 6 -20.49 -53.32 -34.88
CA THR A 6 -20.42 -51.89 -34.70
C THR A 6 -19.53 -51.56 -33.51
N GLY A 7 -18.38 -50.96 -33.77
CA GLY A 7 -17.50 -50.44 -32.71
C GLY A 7 -17.94 -49.01 -32.33
N PHE A 8 -18.35 -48.84 -31.04
CA PHE A 8 -18.57 -47.51 -30.45
C PHE A 8 -17.22 -46.94 -30.04
N GLY A 9 -16.76 -45.92 -30.75
CA GLY A 9 -15.60 -45.15 -30.39
C GLY A 9 -15.99 -44.09 -29.31
N LEU A 10 -15.46 -44.24 -28.10
CA LEU A 10 -15.62 -43.29 -27.04
C LEU A 10 -14.62 -42.14 -27.25
N ALA A 11 -15.05 -41.00 -27.72
CA ALA A 11 -14.22 -39.80 -27.82
C ALA A 11 -14.13 -39.14 -26.45
N ALA A 12 -12.98 -39.24 -25.80
CA ALA A 12 -12.68 -38.52 -24.57
C ALA A 12 -12.35 -37.06 -24.94
N ALA A 13 -13.24 -36.13 -24.58
CA ALA A 13 -12.99 -34.70 -24.69
C ALA A 13 -12.09 -34.27 -23.51
N LEU A 14 -10.85 -33.96 -23.81
CA LEU A 14 -9.92 -33.30 -22.85
C LEU A 14 -10.33 -31.84 -22.68
N LEU A 15 -11.01 -31.52 -21.55
CA LEU A 15 -11.18 -30.13 -21.12
C LEU A 15 -9.84 -29.63 -20.61
N SER A 16 -9.17 -28.84 -21.42
CA SER A 16 -8.02 -28.03 -20.97
C SER A 16 -8.55 -26.86 -20.13
N ALA A 17 -8.41 -26.96 -18.81
CA ALA A 17 -8.62 -25.84 -17.91
C ALA A 17 -7.49 -24.84 -18.09
N SER A 18 -7.73 -23.79 -18.88
CA SER A 18 -6.84 -22.62 -18.94
C SER A 18 -6.95 -21.85 -17.64
N GLY A 19 -6.08 -22.15 -16.68
CA GLY A 19 -5.92 -21.35 -15.48
C GLY A 19 -5.42 -19.96 -15.88
N LEU A 20 -6.21 -18.91 -15.67
CA LEU A 20 -5.70 -17.53 -15.70
C LEU A 20 -4.69 -17.40 -14.55
N ALA A 21 -3.42 -17.37 -14.88
CA ALA A 21 -2.39 -16.94 -13.94
C ALA A 21 -2.62 -15.43 -13.71
N LEU A 22 -3.05 -15.05 -12.50
CA LEU A 22 -2.98 -13.65 -12.09
C LEU A 22 -1.50 -13.25 -12.15
N ALA A 23 -1.17 -12.31 -13.02
CA ALA A 23 0.16 -11.73 -13.07
C ALA A 23 0.47 -11.10 -11.71
N ALA A 24 1.58 -11.50 -11.10
CA ALA A 24 2.04 -10.88 -9.86
C ALA A 24 2.31 -9.40 -10.13
N VAL A 25 1.84 -8.53 -9.22
CA VAL A 25 2.13 -7.09 -9.29
C VAL A 25 3.64 -6.93 -9.11
N PRO A 26 4.34 -6.23 -10.02
CA PRO A 26 5.77 -5.98 -9.86
C PRO A 26 6.03 -5.22 -8.56
N HIS A 27 7.01 -5.67 -7.78
CA HIS A 27 7.43 -4.99 -6.55
C HIS A 27 8.64 -4.10 -6.82
N THR A 28 8.58 -2.87 -6.36
CA THR A 28 9.72 -1.95 -6.38
C THR A 28 10.60 -2.18 -5.16
N ALA A 29 11.90 -2.42 -5.36
CA ALA A 29 12.83 -2.61 -4.26
C ALA A 29 13.05 -1.29 -3.51
N ALA A 30 12.98 -1.33 -2.18
CA ALA A 30 13.33 -0.19 -1.35
C ALA A 30 14.85 0.06 -1.37
N PRO A 31 15.30 1.31 -1.54
CA PRO A 31 16.72 1.64 -1.38
C PRO A 31 17.23 1.28 0.03
N SER A 32 18.49 0.87 0.11
CA SER A 32 19.12 0.57 1.40
C SER A 32 19.11 1.80 2.32
N GLY A 33 18.64 1.65 3.54
CA GLY A 33 18.53 2.73 4.52
C GLY A 33 17.36 3.69 4.29
N ALA A 34 16.47 3.40 3.35
CA ALA A 34 15.24 4.16 3.19
C ALA A 34 14.38 4.09 4.47
N ALA A 35 13.90 5.23 4.93
CA ALA A 35 13.02 5.31 6.09
C ALA A 35 12.08 6.51 6.01
N VAL A 36 10.83 6.28 6.39
CA VAL A 36 9.80 7.32 6.54
C VAL A 36 9.55 7.57 8.03
N TYR A 37 9.28 8.81 8.40
CA TYR A 37 9.10 9.21 9.80
C TYR A 37 8.25 10.47 9.94
N PHE A 38 7.65 10.69 11.10
CA PHE A 38 6.98 11.94 11.44
C PHE A 38 8.00 13.01 11.82
N ILE A 39 7.79 14.24 11.34
CA ILE A 39 8.56 15.41 11.73
C ILE A 39 7.76 16.16 12.78
N GLU A 40 8.38 16.48 13.94
CA GLU A 40 7.82 17.26 15.05
C GLU A 40 6.55 16.65 15.69
N LEU A 41 6.14 15.45 15.34
CA LEU A 41 5.01 14.76 15.93
C LEU A 41 5.49 13.50 16.65
N ALA A 42 5.43 13.52 17.97
CA ALA A 42 5.91 12.44 18.81
C ALA A 42 4.79 11.45 19.19
N ASP A 43 5.17 10.21 19.50
CA ASP A 43 4.29 9.24 20.16
C ASP A 43 3.86 9.76 21.54
N GLY A 44 2.57 9.64 21.85
CA GLY A 44 1.95 10.16 23.08
C GLY A 44 1.61 11.64 23.05
N ALA A 45 1.74 12.35 21.93
CA ALA A 45 1.42 13.77 21.83
C ALA A 45 -0.06 14.04 22.12
N THR A 46 -0.35 15.18 22.77
CA THR A 46 -1.70 15.73 22.93
C THR A 46 -1.88 16.91 22.00
N LEU A 47 -2.95 16.89 21.20
CA LEU A 47 -3.18 17.80 20.09
C LEU A 47 -4.59 18.38 20.13
N GLY A 48 -4.78 19.55 19.50
CA GLY A 48 -6.11 20.04 19.15
C GLY A 48 -6.72 19.25 18.01
N GLN A 49 -8.00 19.46 17.73
CA GLN A 49 -8.74 18.70 16.72
C GLN A 49 -8.20 18.88 15.29
N THR A 50 -7.54 20.00 15.03
CA THR A 50 -6.90 20.28 13.73
C THR A 50 -5.41 20.54 13.98
N PHE A 51 -4.56 19.81 13.29
CA PHE A 51 -3.10 19.90 13.43
C PHE A 51 -2.39 19.53 12.12
N THR A 52 -1.18 20.05 11.96
CA THR A 52 -0.33 19.72 10.80
C THR A 52 0.45 18.43 11.07
N VAL A 53 0.45 17.53 10.10
CA VAL A 53 1.31 16.34 10.08
C VAL A 53 2.33 16.50 8.98
N LYS A 54 3.62 16.48 9.32
CA LYS A 54 4.75 16.58 8.38
C LYS A 54 5.41 15.22 8.21
N PHE A 55 5.73 14.88 6.97
CA PHE A 55 6.29 13.60 6.57
C PHE A 55 7.77 13.74 6.23
N GLY A 56 8.63 13.02 6.93
CA GLY A 56 10.05 12.90 6.62
C GLY A 56 10.34 11.63 5.83
N LEU A 57 11.22 11.74 4.85
CA LEU A 57 11.72 10.63 4.06
C LEU A 57 13.23 10.77 3.90
N LYS A 58 13.98 9.69 4.17
CA LYS A 58 15.43 9.64 3.95
C LYS A 58 15.79 8.40 3.14
N GLY A 59 16.94 8.47 2.46
CA GLY A 59 17.47 7.36 1.65
C GLY A 59 16.77 7.15 0.31
N MET A 60 15.74 7.96 0.02
CA MET A 60 15.03 7.98 -1.25
C MET A 60 14.32 9.34 -1.44
N GLY A 61 13.85 9.61 -2.65
CA GLY A 61 13.15 10.84 -3.00
C GLY A 61 11.63 10.71 -2.97
N VAL A 62 10.96 11.86 -2.91
CA VAL A 62 9.51 11.96 -3.11
C VAL A 62 9.23 12.25 -4.57
N ALA A 63 8.34 11.49 -5.20
CA ALA A 63 7.83 11.75 -6.53
C ALA A 63 6.30 11.61 -6.56
N PRO A 64 5.60 12.34 -7.42
CA PRO A 64 4.17 12.14 -7.61
C PRO A 64 3.83 10.71 -8.06
N ALA A 65 2.63 10.25 -7.71
CA ALA A 65 2.08 8.99 -8.21
C ALA A 65 2.10 8.96 -9.76
N GLY A 66 2.38 7.81 -10.35
CA GLY A 66 2.50 7.64 -11.79
C GLY A 66 3.86 8.05 -12.38
N ILE A 67 4.74 8.67 -11.60
CA ILE A 67 6.11 9.01 -12.03
C ILE A 67 7.04 7.85 -11.69
N ASP A 68 7.50 7.15 -12.72
CA ASP A 68 8.48 6.07 -12.59
C ASP A 68 9.90 6.66 -12.59
N ALA A 69 10.39 6.98 -11.40
CA ALA A 69 11.75 7.48 -11.20
C ALA A 69 12.49 6.60 -10.19
N PRO A 70 13.77 6.26 -10.45
CA PRO A 70 14.54 5.42 -9.55
C PRO A 70 14.61 5.98 -8.12
N ALA A 71 14.49 5.10 -7.12
CA ALA A 71 14.61 5.44 -5.71
C ALA A 71 13.66 6.55 -5.26
N THR A 72 12.43 6.55 -5.77
CA THR A 72 11.37 7.51 -5.38
C THR A 72 10.08 6.80 -5.02
N GLY A 73 9.21 7.52 -4.32
CA GLY A 73 7.87 7.09 -3.96
C GLY A 73 7.06 8.26 -3.40
N HIS A 74 5.84 7.99 -2.96
CA HIS A 74 4.97 9.00 -2.35
C HIS A 74 4.35 8.50 -1.06
N HIS A 75 3.95 9.46 -0.22
CA HIS A 75 3.46 9.18 1.12
C HIS A 75 2.00 8.72 1.15
N HIS A 76 1.74 7.81 2.08
CA HIS A 76 0.40 7.46 2.55
C HIS A 76 0.37 7.61 4.06
N LEU A 77 -0.76 8.04 4.61
CA LEU A 77 -1.00 8.16 6.05
C LEU A 77 -2.12 7.19 6.46
N LEU A 78 -1.77 6.29 7.35
CA LEU A 78 -2.68 5.33 7.97
C LEU A 78 -3.21 5.95 9.27
N ILE A 79 -4.54 6.00 9.41
CA ILE A 79 -5.24 6.59 10.56
C ILE A 79 -6.13 5.51 11.16
N ASP A 80 -5.92 5.17 12.42
CA ASP A 80 -6.73 4.21 13.19
C ASP A 80 -6.84 2.83 12.54
N LEU A 81 -5.85 2.43 11.74
CA LEU A 81 -5.78 1.08 11.21
C LEU A 81 -5.13 0.15 12.25
N GLU A 82 -5.89 -0.87 12.66
CA GLU A 82 -5.40 -1.92 13.57
C GLU A 82 -4.32 -2.74 12.87
N ASP A 83 -4.64 -3.25 11.69
CA ASP A 83 -3.74 -4.06 10.87
C ASP A 83 -3.11 -3.23 9.74
N ALA A 84 -1.90 -3.59 9.36
CA ALA A 84 -1.26 -3.03 8.19
C ALA A 84 -2.01 -3.46 6.91
N PRO A 85 -2.11 -2.60 5.89
CA PRO A 85 -2.71 -2.97 4.61
C PRO A 85 -1.90 -4.07 3.91
N ALA A 86 -2.50 -4.74 2.94
CA ALA A 86 -1.79 -5.70 2.11
C ALA A 86 -0.61 -5.01 1.38
N MET A 87 0.60 -5.59 1.52
CA MET A 87 1.84 -4.97 1.03
C MET A 87 2.20 -5.40 -0.41
N ASN A 88 1.40 -6.25 -1.03
CA ASN A 88 1.66 -6.85 -2.34
C ASN A 88 0.66 -6.42 -3.43
N GLN A 89 -0.05 -5.34 -3.19
CA GLN A 89 -1.04 -4.79 -4.12
C GLN A 89 -1.13 -3.26 -3.95
N PRO A 90 -1.74 -2.53 -4.89
CA PRO A 90 -1.97 -1.11 -4.75
C PRO A 90 -2.76 -0.79 -3.49
N LEU A 91 -2.31 0.22 -2.75
CA LEU A 91 -2.97 0.70 -1.55
C LEU A 91 -4.34 1.31 -1.89
N ALA A 92 -5.35 0.95 -1.11
CA ALA A 92 -6.66 1.60 -1.22
C ALA A 92 -6.58 3.06 -0.76
N MET A 93 -7.47 3.90 -1.32
CA MET A 93 -7.65 5.29 -0.86
C MET A 93 -8.95 5.36 -0.08
N THR A 94 -8.83 5.57 1.23
CA THR A 94 -9.96 5.66 2.17
C THR A 94 -9.69 6.79 3.16
N ASP A 95 -10.66 7.10 4.01
CA ASP A 95 -10.46 8.08 5.09
C ASP A 95 -9.38 7.62 6.10
N SER A 96 -9.25 6.31 6.30
CA SER A 96 -8.23 5.70 7.17
C SER A 96 -6.91 5.39 6.48
N LEU A 97 -6.84 5.47 5.15
CA LEU A 97 -5.62 5.30 4.36
C LEU A 97 -5.55 6.43 3.32
N ARG A 98 -4.99 7.57 3.73
CA ARG A 98 -4.91 8.78 2.91
C ARG A 98 -3.72 8.75 1.99
N HIS A 99 -3.91 9.21 0.77
CA HIS A 99 -2.95 9.19 -0.32
C HIS A 99 -2.47 10.61 -0.65
N PHE A 100 -1.15 10.78 -0.78
CA PHE A 100 -0.49 12.06 -1.10
C PHE A 100 0.24 11.98 -2.44
N GLY A 101 -0.51 11.67 -3.49
CA GLY A 101 0.01 11.36 -4.83
C GLY A 101 0.48 12.55 -5.66
N LYS A 102 0.46 13.77 -5.14
CA LYS A 102 1.03 14.95 -5.81
C LYS A 102 2.44 15.30 -5.31
N GLY A 103 3.03 14.44 -4.47
CA GLY A 103 4.34 14.67 -3.87
C GLY A 103 4.29 15.54 -2.61
N GLN A 104 3.13 15.64 -1.96
CA GLN A 104 2.97 16.37 -0.70
C GLN A 104 3.83 15.74 0.40
N THR A 105 4.42 16.59 1.24
CA THR A 105 5.24 16.19 2.40
C THR A 105 4.62 16.61 3.73
N GLU A 106 3.43 17.20 3.69
CA GLU A 106 2.65 17.56 4.87
C GLU A 106 1.16 17.62 4.54
N THR A 107 0.34 17.58 5.57
CA THR A 107 -1.11 17.76 5.48
C THR A 107 -1.65 18.35 6.78
N GLU A 108 -2.75 19.09 6.66
CA GLU A 108 -3.60 19.39 7.81
C GLU A 108 -4.55 18.21 8.04
N LEU A 109 -4.61 17.73 9.27
CA LEU A 109 -5.44 16.61 9.70
C LEU A 109 -6.43 17.10 10.76
N SER A 110 -7.71 16.78 10.57
CA SER A 110 -8.76 17.02 11.57
C SER A 110 -9.30 15.68 12.03
N LEU A 111 -9.24 15.45 13.34
CA LEU A 111 -9.75 14.24 13.99
C LEU A 111 -10.67 14.62 15.16
N PRO A 112 -11.68 13.80 15.46
CA PRO A 112 -12.54 14.02 16.64
C PRO A 112 -11.73 13.84 17.93
N PRO A 113 -12.20 14.38 19.08
CA PRO A 113 -11.57 14.09 20.36
C PRO A 113 -11.49 12.60 20.64
N GLY A 114 -10.35 12.16 21.18
CA GLY A 114 -10.10 10.75 21.48
C GLY A 114 -8.65 10.33 21.24
N THR A 115 -8.40 9.05 21.37
CA THR A 115 -7.09 8.43 21.08
C THR A 115 -7.07 7.92 19.66
N HIS A 116 -6.07 8.32 18.91
CA HIS A 116 -5.87 7.95 17.52
C HIS A 116 -4.49 7.36 17.28
N THR A 117 -4.38 6.49 16.29
CA THR A 117 -3.09 5.98 15.82
C THR A 117 -2.78 6.52 14.44
N LEU A 118 -1.50 6.87 14.23
CA LEU A 118 -0.99 7.36 12.95
C LEU A 118 0.24 6.55 12.54
N GLN A 119 0.35 6.25 11.25
CA GLN A 119 1.51 5.56 10.69
C GLN A 119 1.74 6.02 9.24
N LEU A 120 2.99 6.17 8.84
CA LEU A 120 3.35 6.53 7.46
C LEU A 120 3.82 5.30 6.68
N LEU A 121 3.44 5.24 5.40
CA LEU A 121 3.84 4.20 4.46
C LEU A 121 4.17 4.84 3.11
N VAL A 122 5.22 4.37 2.45
CA VAL A 122 5.60 4.84 1.12
C VAL A 122 5.14 3.82 0.07
N GLY A 123 4.43 4.32 -0.93
CA GLY A 123 4.07 3.58 -2.14
C GLY A 123 4.94 4.00 -3.33
N ASP A 124 5.15 3.09 -4.26
CA ASP A 124 5.80 3.36 -5.54
C ASP A 124 4.86 4.11 -6.51
N ASN A 125 5.29 4.32 -7.74
CA ASN A 125 4.50 5.00 -8.78
C ASN A 125 3.12 4.36 -9.03
N ASN A 126 2.94 3.08 -8.71
CA ASN A 126 1.69 2.32 -8.86
C ASN A 126 0.93 2.16 -7.52
N HIS A 127 1.30 2.90 -6.48
CA HIS A 127 0.72 2.81 -5.13
C HIS A 127 1.01 1.49 -4.40
N VAL A 128 1.95 0.69 -4.89
CA VAL A 128 2.33 -0.57 -4.25
C VAL A 128 3.44 -0.27 -3.22
N PRO A 129 3.31 -0.76 -1.97
CA PRO A 129 4.39 -0.65 -1.00
C PRO A 129 5.70 -1.25 -1.51
N LEU A 130 6.84 -0.60 -1.22
CA LEU A 130 8.16 -1.09 -1.61
C LEU A 130 8.54 -2.36 -0.83
N VAL A 131 9.55 -3.08 -1.31
CA VAL A 131 10.07 -4.30 -0.66
C VAL A 131 11.55 -4.12 -0.30
N PRO A 132 11.90 -4.21 1.01
CA PRO A 132 11.01 -4.28 2.16
C PRO A 132 10.16 -3.01 2.32
N PRO A 133 9.01 -3.05 3.03
CA PRO A 133 8.16 -1.87 3.19
C PRO A 133 8.87 -0.72 3.87
N VAL A 134 8.77 0.47 3.28
CA VAL A 134 9.22 1.73 3.90
C VAL A 134 8.05 2.28 4.71
N ILE A 135 7.99 1.86 5.97
CA ILE A 135 6.89 2.14 6.90
C ILE A 135 7.45 2.69 8.21
N SER A 136 6.77 3.68 8.79
CA SER A 136 7.18 4.27 10.06
C SER A 136 6.76 3.40 11.26
N LYS A 137 7.26 3.75 12.44
CA LYS A 137 6.61 3.33 13.68
C LYS A 137 5.18 3.86 13.71
N LYS A 138 4.25 3.07 14.24
CA LYS A 138 2.91 3.53 14.58
C LYS A 138 3.03 4.39 15.84
N ILE A 139 2.48 5.58 15.82
CA ILE A 139 2.41 6.48 16.97
C ILE A 139 0.97 6.61 17.43
N THR A 140 0.80 6.90 18.71
CA THR A 140 -0.51 7.19 19.33
C THR A 140 -0.56 8.66 19.71
N VAL A 141 -1.65 9.33 19.38
CA VAL A 141 -1.90 10.73 19.75
C VAL A 141 -3.23 10.85 20.47
N THR A 142 -3.37 11.84 21.35
CA THR A 142 -4.62 12.18 22.02
C THR A 142 -5.12 13.52 21.49
N VAL A 143 -6.31 13.53 20.92
CA VAL A 143 -6.98 14.73 20.40
C VAL A 143 -7.98 15.25 21.43
N GLN A 144 -7.98 16.58 21.69
CA GLN A 144 -8.84 17.27 22.67
C GLN A 144 -9.76 18.32 21.99
#